data_e6bb38d1735108410c49d80e7215fd60
#
_entry.id   e6bb38d1735108410c49d80e7215fd60
#
_cell.length_a   1.000
_cell.length_b   1.000
_cell.length_c   1.000
_cell.angle_alpha   90.00
_cell.angle_beta   90.00
_cell.angle_gamma   90.00
#
_symmetry.space_group_name_H-M   'P 1'
#
loop_
_entity.id
_entity.type
_entity.pdbx_description
1 polymer ?
#
loop_
_entity_poly.entity_id
_entity_poly.type
_entity_poly.pdbx_seq_one_letter_code
_entity_poly.pdbx_strand_id
1 'polypeptide(L)'
;ACTKQAVTKMYDLAKEGLVLAHEQMDFMLAVISNMKKRDWVEVGGKQVPLPKTLGYHNQGYMAAHPMYASTNLDENPGWDPERWTDVRPWDWYMGEGEVSLADPSYPIGGTSPVGTKVNPQMEACTGVPLYDGAPVEVGPRARLVTFKKFDEKGTWGQHIARQLEYTDCLYSIINALDEYNPDGKVVADYIPQGDGSLGWAANEAPRGTDVHLAKVKDGRVLYYEMLVPTTWNFPTCSRALTGAPWQVAEMVVRGYDPCVSCATHMIVIDEDRKVIAQKFIQ
;
A
#
# COMPACT_ATOMS: atom_id res chain seq x y z
N ALA A 1 -29.89 7.59 -11.63
CA ALA A 1 -30.00 6.12 -11.78
C ALA A 1 -29.31 5.71 -13.07
N CYS A 2 -28.56 4.61 -13.05
CA CYS A 2 -28.01 4.02 -14.27
C CYS A 2 -29.14 3.43 -15.13
N THR A 3 -29.06 3.66 -16.44
CA THR A 3 -30.01 3.04 -17.37
C THR A 3 -29.74 1.53 -17.50
N LYS A 4 -30.75 0.74 -17.85
CA LYS A 4 -30.57 -0.72 -18.13
C LYS A 4 -29.47 -0.95 -19.16
N GLN A 5 -29.39 -0.13 -20.20
CA GLN A 5 -28.34 -0.22 -21.21
C GLN A 5 -26.94 0.02 -20.64
N ALA A 6 -26.78 0.95 -19.70
CA ALA A 6 -25.50 1.20 -19.04
C ALA A 6 -25.10 0.00 -18.16
N VAL A 7 -26.04 -0.60 -17.42
CA VAL A 7 -25.81 -1.80 -16.62
C VAL A 7 -25.36 -2.97 -17.49
N THR A 8 -26.05 -3.24 -18.61
CA THR A 8 -25.68 -4.30 -19.56
C THR A 8 -24.26 -4.07 -20.09
N LYS A 9 -23.93 -2.83 -20.50
CA LYS A 9 -22.59 -2.52 -20.99
C LYS A 9 -21.51 -2.73 -19.93
N MET A 10 -21.76 -2.33 -18.68
CA MET A 10 -20.82 -2.58 -17.57
C MET A 10 -20.61 -4.06 -17.33
N TYR A 11 -21.67 -4.85 -17.41
CA TYR A 11 -21.62 -6.30 -17.25
C TYR A 11 -20.76 -6.97 -18.35
N ASP A 12 -20.97 -6.58 -19.61
CA ASP A 12 -20.19 -7.09 -20.74
C ASP A 12 -18.71 -6.72 -20.59
N LEU A 13 -18.40 -5.47 -20.24
CA LEU A 13 -17.02 -5.02 -19.99
C LEU A 13 -16.36 -5.75 -18.82
N ALA A 14 -17.10 -6.05 -17.75
CA ALA A 14 -16.57 -6.80 -16.62
C ALA A 14 -16.23 -8.25 -17.02
N LYS A 15 -17.04 -8.89 -17.87
CA LYS A 15 -16.76 -10.23 -18.42
C LYS A 15 -15.54 -10.24 -19.35
N GLU A 16 -15.42 -9.26 -20.24
CA GLU A 16 -14.22 -9.08 -21.07
C GLU A 16 -12.99 -8.89 -20.18
N GLY A 17 -13.11 -8.05 -19.15
CA GLY A 17 -12.05 -7.84 -18.16
C GLY A 17 -11.61 -9.11 -17.46
N LEU A 18 -12.55 -10.04 -17.13
CA LEU A 18 -12.20 -11.33 -16.53
C LEU A 18 -11.35 -12.20 -17.46
N VAL A 19 -11.68 -12.25 -18.75
CA VAL A 19 -10.86 -13.01 -19.72
C VAL A 19 -9.43 -12.47 -19.74
N LEU A 20 -9.28 -11.15 -19.86
CA LEU A 20 -7.96 -10.49 -19.85
C LEU A 20 -7.22 -10.68 -18.53
N ALA A 21 -7.93 -10.68 -17.40
CA ALA A 21 -7.33 -10.90 -16.08
C ALA A 21 -6.76 -12.32 -15.94
N HIS A 22 -7.45 -13.34 -16.46
CA HIS A 22 -6.95 -14.70 -16.48
C HIS A 22 -5.73 -14.86 -17.41
N GLU A 23 -5.77 -14.31 -18.62
CA GLU A 23 -4.63 -14.32 -19.54
C GLU A 23 -3.41 -13.63 -18.94
N GLN A 24 -3.61 -12.48 -18.27
CA GLN A 24 -2.56 -11.77 -17.57
C GLN A 24 -1.99 -12.58 -16.39
N MET A 25 -2.84 -13.29 -15.65
CA MET A 25 -2.41 -14.18 -14.57
C MET A 25 -1.51 -15.29 -15.09
N ASP A 26 -1.93 -15.98 -16.17
CA ASP A 26 -1.15 -17.07 -16.77
C ASP A 26 0.21 -16.58 -17.25
N PHE A 27 0.25 -15.43 -17.95
CA PHE A 27 1.49 -14.80 -18.38
C PHE A 27 2.38 -14.45 -17.18
N MET A 28 1.85 -13.82 -16.16
CA MET A 28 2.60 -13.41 -14.98
C MET A 28 3.17 -14.62 -14.23
N LEU A 29 2.37 -15.68 -14.04
CA LEU A 29 2.84 -16.91 -13.39
C LEU A 29 3.94 -17.58 -14.18
N ALA A 30 3.88 -17.59 -15.52
CA ALA A 30 4.94 -18.10 -16.36
C ALA A 30 6.23 -17.29 -16.22
N VAL A 31 6.14 -15.95 -16.20
CA VAL A 31 7.29 -15.06 -15.97
C VAL A 31 7.89 -15.31 -14.59
N ILE A 32 7.09 -15.29 -13.54
CA ILE A 32 7.55 -15.51 -12.17
C ILE A 32 8.19 -16.90 -12.02
N SER A 33 7.58 -17.94 -12.58
CA SER A 33 8.15 -19.29 -12.57
C SER A 33 9.53 -19.34 -13.24
N ASN A 34 9.71 -18.66 -14.35
CA ASN A 34 11.00 -18.56 -15.03
C ASN A 34 12.02 -17.77 -14.21
N MET A 35 11.62 -16.69 -13.56
CA MET A 35 12.49 -15.90 -12.70
C MET A 35 12.89 -16.64 -11.42
N LYS A 36 11.94 -17.36 -10.80
CA LYS A 36 12.23 -18.22 -9.62
C LYS A 36 13.22 -19.36 -9.91
N LYS A 37 13.35 -19.78 -11.17
CA LYS A 37 14.34 -20.78 -11.60
C LYS A 37 15.74 -20.20 -11.80
N ARG A 38 15.84 -18.89 -11.95
CA ARG A 38 17.11 -18.17 -12.08
C ARG A 38 17.48 -17.58 -10.73
N ASP A 39 18.77 -17.54 -10.44
CA ASP A 39 19.33 -16.88 -9.27
C ASP A 39 19.98 -15.54 -9.61
N TRP A 40 19.74 -15.06 -10.82
CA TRP A 40 20.25 -13.78 -11.32
C TRP A 40 19.29 -13.14 -12.33
N VAL A 41 19.44 -11.83 -12.49
CA VAL A 41 18.77 -11.00 -13.50
C VAL A 41 19.80 -10.12 -14.20
N GLU A 42 19.60 -9.81 -15.46
CA GLU A 42 20.46 -8.87 -16.20
C GLU A 42 19.96 -7.43 -15.97
N VAL A 43 20.84 -6.58 -15.45
CA VAL A 43 20.59 -5.15 -15.28
C VAL A 43 21.77 -4.37 -15.86
N GLY A 44 21.52 -3.55 -16.87
CA GLY A 44 22.57 -2.77 -17.52
C GLY A 44 23.73 -3.60 -18.10
N GLY A 45 23.44 -4.78 -18.67
CA GLY A 45 24.44 -5.70 -19.24
C GLY A 45 25.23 -6.49 -18.19
N LYS A 46 24.85 -6.45 -16.93
CA LYS A 46 25.50 -7.20 -15.85
C LYS A 46 24.53 -8.18 -15.21
N GLN A 47 25.02 -9.36 -14.86
CA GLN A 47 24.28 -10.31 -14.05
C GLN A 47 24.28 -9.86 -12.60
N VAL A 48 23.09 -9.67 -12.03
CA VAL A 48 22.87 -9.28 -10.65
C VAL A 48 22.19 -10.44 -9.93
N PRO A 49 22.69 -10.87 -8.75
CA PRO A 49 22.05 -11.93 -7.98
C PRO A 49 20.59 -11.59 -7.68
N LEU A 50 19.71 -12.57 -7.86
CA LEU A 50 18.28 -12.47 -7.55
C LEU A 50 17.95 -13.41 -6.37
N PRO A 51 17.94 -12.91 -5.13
CA PRO A 51 17.63 -13.74 -3.97
C PRO A 51 16.23 -14.37 -4.10
N LYS A 52 16.10 -15.65 -3.77
CA LYS A 52 14.78 -16.34 -3.76
C LYS A 52 13.77 -15.66 -2.84
N THR A 53 14.28 -14.98 -1.83
CA THR A 53 13.50 -14.22 -0.84
C THR A 53 13.46 -12.73 -1.13
N LEU A 54 13.64 -12.32 -2.40
CA LEU A 54 13.63 -10.91 -2.78
C LEU A 54 12.37 -10.20 -2.23
N GLY A 55 12.59 -9.11 -1.48
CA GLY A 55 11.53 -8.34 -0.87
C GLY A 55 10.78 -9.06 0.25
N TYR A 56 11.36 -10.12 0.83
CA TYR A 56 10.78 -10.77 2.00
C TYR A 56 10.97 -9.90 3.26
N HIS A 57 9.93 -9.84 4.05
CA HIS A 57 9.94 -9.29 5.39
C HIS A 57 9.19 -10.24 6.34
N ASN A 58 9.45 -10.10 7.63
CA ASN A 58 8.81 -10.88 8.70
C ASN A 58 7.82 -10.04 9.52
N GLN A 59 7.39 -8.92 8.99
CA GLN A 59 6.43 -8.01 9.61
C GLN A 59 5.02 -8.54 9.44
N GLY A 60 4.11 -8.07 10.30
CA GLY A 60 2.71 -8.46 10.27
C GLY A 60 1.95 -7.91 9.06
N TYR A 61 0.73 -8.37 8.93
CA TYR A 61 -0.23 -7.94 7.91
C TYR A 61 -1.47 -7.36 8.59
N MET A 62 -2.02 -6.30 8.01
CA MET A 62 -3.25 -5.71 8.48
C MET A 62 -4.20 -5.47 7.32
N ALA A 63 -5.48 -5.75 7.54
CA ALA A 63 -6.57 -5.35 6.66
C ALA A 63 -7.71 -4.81 7.53
N ALA A 64 -8.16 -3.61 7.24
CA ALA A 64 -9.15 -2.92 8.04
C ALA A 64 -10.56 -3.50 7.82
N HIS A 65 -10.84 -3.89 6.61
CA HIS A 65 -12.13 -4.45 6.23
C HIS A 65 -11.90 -5.51 5.16
N PRO A 66 -12.40 -6.74 5.34
CA PRO A 66 -12.22 -7.78 4.36
C PRO A 66 -13.03 -7.48 3.10
N MET A 67 -12.38 -7.30 1.97
CA MET A 67 -13.05 -7.27 0.65
C MET A 67 -13.83 -8.55 0.36
N TYR A 68 -13.42 -9.64 1.01
CA TYR A 68 -13.94 -10.99 0.81
C TYR A 68 -14.72 -11.51 2.00
N ALA A 69 -15.06 -10.64 2.95
CA ALA A 69 -15.69 -11.10 4.16
C ALA A 69 -17.03 -11.76 3.88
N SER A 70 -17.10 -13.01 4.24
CA SER A 70 -18.32 -13.48 4.84
C SER A 70 -18.49 -12.72 6.17
N THR A 71 -19.53 -12.06 6.33
CA THR A 71 -20.33 -11.52 7.43
C THR A 71 -19.89 -11.67 8.90
N ASN A 72 -18.72 -12.23 9.23
CA ASN A 72 -18.31 -12.37 10.62
C ASN A 72 -17.22 -11.34 10.95
N LEU A 73 -17.64 -10.11 11.21
CA LEU A 73 -16.80 -9.00 11.68
C LEU A 73 -16.18 -9.31 13.06
N ASP A 74 -16.77 -10.24 13.81
CA ASP A 74 -16.31 -10.59 15.15
C ASP A 74 -15.01 -11.41 15.16
N GLU A 75 -14.69 -12.10 14.07
CA GLU A 75 -13.45 -12.89 13.95
C GLU A 75 -12.26 -12.07 13.46
N ASN A 76 -12.50 -10.92 12.85
CA ASN A 76 -11.47 -9.97 12.47
C ASN A 76 -12.04 -8.54 12.53
N PRO A 77 -11.82 -7.84 13.64
CA PRO A 77 -12.41 -6.53 13.92
C PRO A 77 -11.96 -5.42 12.96
N GLY A 78 -11.02 -5.73 12.06
CA GLY A 78 -10.49 -4.72 11.16
C GLY A 78 -9.46 -3.81 11.84
N TRP A 79 -9.40 -2.55 11.39
CA TRP A 79 -8.53 -1.56 11.99
C TRP A 79 -9.14 -1.04 13.30
N ASP A 80 -8.30 -0.94 14.34
CA ASP A 80 -8.66 -0.48 15.67
C ASP A 80 -7.77 0.71 16.04
N PRO A 81 -8.35 1.88 16.34
CA PRO A 81 -7.58 3.06 16.70
C PRO A 81 -6.76 2.90 17.99
N GLU A 82 -7.13 2.02 18.90
CA GLU A 82 -6.38 1.78 20.14
C GLU A 82 -5.07 1.02 19.90
N ARG A 83 -4.94 0.31 18.79
CA ARG A 83 -3.76 -0.47 18.40
C ARG A 83 -2.78 0.33 17.55
N TRP A 84 -3.20 1.52 17.10
CA TRP A 84 -2.38 2.39 16.28
C TRP A 84 -1.54 3.34 17.13
N THR A 85 -0.28 3.49 16.74
CA THR A 85 0.62 4.52 17.19
C THR A 85 1.37 5.10 16.01
N ASP A 86 1.95 6.28 16.18
CA ASP A 86 2.70 6.94 15.14
C ASP A 86 4.09 7.33 15.63
N VAL A 87 5.08 7.20 14.75
CA VAL A 87 6.47 7.55 15.02
C VAL A 87 6.93 8.57 13.98
N ARG A 88 7.75 9.49 14.37
CA ARG A 88 8.32 10.45 13.42
C ARG A 88 9.17 9.71 12.38
N PRO A 89 9.07 10.07 11.08
CA PRO A 89 9.79 9.36 10.02
C PRO A 89 11.30 9.27 10.25
N TRP A 90 11.93 10.35 10.74
CA TRP A 90 13.37 10.35 10.99
C TRP A 90 13.77 9.49 12.18
N ASP A 91 12.97 9.38 13.21
CA ASP A 91 13.24 8.47 14.34
C ASP A 91 13.15 7.00 13.90
N TRP A 92 12.29 6.73 12.90
CA TRP A 92 12.13 5.40 12.35
C TRP A 92 13.25 5.01 11.37
N TYR A 93 13.55 5.89 10.40
CA TYR A 93 14.47 5.57 9.31
C TYR A 93 15.93 5.76 9.65
N MET A 94 16.25 6.64 10.59
CA MET A 94 17.63 7.04 10.87
C MET A 94 18.22 6.38 12.12
N GLY A 95 17.38 5.86 13.03
CA GLY A 95 17.86 5.27 14.27
C GLY A 95 18.56 6.25 15.21
N GLU A 96 18.93 5.76 16.39
CA GLU A 96 19.72 6.54 17.34
C GLU A 96 21.18 6.64 16.87
N GLY A 97 21.69 7.85 16.73
CA GLY A 97 23.08 8.12 16.35
C GLY A 97 23.37 8.08 14.86
N GLU A 98 22.38 7.85 14.02
CA GLU A 98 22.52 7.95 12.57
C GLU A 98 22.29 9.37 12.09
N VAL A 99 22.64 9.62 10.82
CA VAL A 99 22.54 10.94 10.20
C VAL A 99 21.11 11.39 10.12
N SER A 100 20.80 12.47 10.79
CA SER A 100 19.50 13.12 10.70
C SER A 100 19.23 13.58 9.26
N LEU A 101 18.02 13.34 8.76
CA LEU A 101 17.55 13.93 7.49
C LEU A 101 17.55 15.46 7.51
N ALA A 102 17.62 16.07 8.70
CA ALA A 102 17.82 17.50 8.90
C ALA A 102 19.29 17.94 8.77
N ASP A 103 20.23 17.01 8.61
CA ASP A 103 21.64 17.34 8.39
C ASP A 103 21.80 17.92 6.98
N PRO A 104 22.27 19.19 6.84
CA PRO A 104 22.47 19.80 5.54
C PRO A 104 23.55 19.13 4.68
N SER A 105 24.37 18.27 5.27
CA SER A 105 25.36 17.45 4.54
C SER A 105 24.76 16.18 3.94
N TYR A 106 23.50 15.85 4.23
CA TYR A 106 22.84 14.70 3.65
C TYR A 106 22.69 14.89 2.13
N PRO A 107 23.03 13.88 1.30
CA PRO A 107 23.11 14.07 -0.16
C PRO A 107 21.77 14.37 -0.83
N ILE A 108 20.66 14.19 -0.16
CA ILE A 108 19.33 14.65 -0.62
C ILE A 108 19.21 16.18 -0.42
N GLY A 109 20.20 16.77 0.18
CA GLY A 109 20.56 18.18 0.12
C GLY A 109 19.43 19.16 0.41
N GLY A 110 18.88 19.21 1.56
CA GLY A 110 17.97 20.29 1.92
C GLY A 110 16.73 20.47 1.03
N THR A 111 16.62 19.67 -0.02
CA THR A 111 15.46 19.63 -0.93
C THR A 111 14.49 18.50 -0.60
N SER A 112 14.89 17.57 0.26
CA SER A 112 13.93 16.69 0.88
C SER A 112 12.95 17.54 1.68
N PRO A 113 11.65 17.34 1.55
CA PRO A 113 10.68 17.94 2.48
C PRO A 113 11.06 17.69 3.94
N VAL A 114 11.84 16.65 4.19
CA VAL A 114 12.34 16.25 5.50
C VAL A 114 13.73 16.83 5.80
N GLY A 115 14.53 17.17 4.80
CA GLY A 115 15.88 17.73 4.97
C GLY A 115 15.92 19.24 5.16
N THR A 116 14.87 19.93 4.83
CA THR A 116 14.71 21.32 5.27
C THR A 116 14.36 21.27 6.73
N LYS A 117 15.24 21.80 7.55
CA LYS A 117 15.07 22.07 8.97
C LYS A 117 13.67 21.69 9.42
N VAL A 118 13.51 20.47 9.88
CA VAL A 118 12.22 20.05 10.39
C VAL A 118 11.84 21.04 11.45
N ASN A 119 10.92 21.91 11.11
CA ASN A 119 10.32 22.75 12.11
C ASN A 119 9.55 21.77 13.02
N PRO A 120 9.93 21.58 14.28
CA PRO A 120 9.19 20.71 15.19
C PRO A 120 7.74 21.13 15.39
N GLN A 121 7.36 22.28 14.83
CA GLN A 121 5.99 22.79 14.78
C GLN A 121 5.31 22.52 13.42
N MET A 122 5.92 21.80 12.49
CA MET A 122 5.23 21.36 11.28
C MET A 122 4.22 20.25 11.65
N GLU A 123 3.00 20.67 11.84
CA GLU A 123 1.86 19.80 12.11
C GLU A 123 1.44 18.92 10.91
N ALA A 124 2.05 19.13 9.75
CA ALA A 124 1.72 18.42 8.49
C ALA A 124 2.77 17.37 8.11
N CYS A 125 3.42 16.74 9.08
CA CYS A 125 4.36 15.67 8.81
C CYS A 125 3.62 14.32 8.83
N THR A 126 3.70 13.57 7.73
CA THR A 126 3.22 12.19 7.70
C THR A 126 4.08 11.35 8.64
N GLY A 127 3.49 10.77 9.66
CA GLY A 127 4.16 9.85 10.56
C GLY A 127 4.45 8.49 9.93
N VAL A 128 5.13 7.65 10.67
CA VAL A 128 5.27 6.21 10.38
C VAL A 128 4.27 5.47 11.25
N PRO A 129 3.16 4.99 10.69
CA PRO A 129 2.15 4.31 11.48
C PRO A 129 2.62 2.92 11.87
N LEU A 130 2.41 2.60 13.13
CA LEU A 130 2.65 1.28 13.68
C LEU A 130 1.33 0.67 14.16
N TYR A 131 1.18 -0.61 13.97
CA TYR A 131 0.04 -1.36 14.48
C TYR A 131 0.55 -2.42 15.46
N ASP A 132 0.06 -2.37 16.70
CA ASP A 132 0.64 -3.11 17.83
C ASP A 132 2.15 -2.84 18.02
N GLY A 133 2.58 -1.61 17.81
CA GLY A 133 3.98 -1.19 17.95
C GLY A 133 4.93 -1.68 16.84
N ALA A 134 4.41 -2.23 15.76
CA ALA A 134 5.19 -2.72 14.64
C ALA A 134 4.68 -2.20 13.30
N PRO A 135 5.56 -2.02 12.30
CA PRO A 135 5.12 -1.74 10.94
C PRO A 135 4.39 -2.97 10.39
N VAL A 136 3.36 -2.72 9.59
CA VAL A 136 2.56 -3.77 8.96
C VAL A 136 2.46 -3.53 7.46
N GLU A 137 2.36 -4.60 6.69
CA GLU A 137 1.99 -4.53 5.30
C GLU A 137 0.47 -4.48 5.16
N VAL A 138 -0.02 -3.60 4.31
CA VAL A 138 -1.43 -3.52 3.92
C VAL A 138 -1.57 -3.74 2.41
N GLY A 139 -2.79 -4.05 1.96
CA GLY A 139 -3.10 -4.22 0.55
C GLY A 139 -3.40 -5.65 0.15
N PRO A 140 -3.32 -5.96 -1.14
CA PRO A 140 -3.78 -7.25 -1.69
C PRO A 140 -3.23 -8.46 -0.96
N ARG A 141 -1.90 -8.51 -0.74
CA ARG A 141 -1.31 -9.64 -0.03
C ARG A 141 -1.76 -9.71 1.41
N ALA A 142 -1.83 -8.58 2.12
CA ALA A 142 -2.29 -8.54 3.50
C ALA A 142 -3.72 -9.06 3.63
N ARG A 143 -4.62 -8.65 2.74
CA ARG A 143 -6.01 -9.14 2.71
C ARG A 143 -6.07 -10.64 2.45
N LEU A 144 -5.32 -11.12 1.45
CA LEU A 144 -5.31 -12.55 1.12
C LEU A 144 -4.69 -13.41 2.23
N VAL A 145 -3.61 -12.94 2.86
CA VAL A 145 -2.99 -13.64 4.01
C VAL A 145 -3.97 -13.70 5.17
N THR A 146 -4.63 -12.59 5.47
CA THR A 146 -5.55 -12.49 6.61
C THR A 146 -6.81 -13.34 6.41
N PHE A 147 -7.37 -13.38 5.18
CA PHE A 147 -8.69 -13.95 4.95
C PHE A 147 -8.72 -15.21 4.07
N LYS A 148 -7.71 -15.47 3.25
CA LYS A 148 -7.74 -16.55 2.25
C LYS A 148 -6.60 -17.57 2.35
N LYS A 149 -5.86 -17.61 3.44
CA LYS A 149 -4.73 -18.55 3.64
C LYS A 149 -3.67 -18.48 2.52
N PHE A 150 -3.38 -17.29 2.07
CA PHE A 150 -2.32 -17.04 1.09
C PHE A 150 -0.96 -17.04 1.78
N ASP A 151 0.04 -17.73 1.22
CA ASP A 151 1.35 -17.92 1.84
C ASP A 151 2.55 -17.50 0.97
N GLU A 152 2.30 -17.04 -0.26
CA GLU A 152 3.35 -16.56 -1.15
C GLU A 152 4.05 -15.32 -0.60
N LYS A 153 5.38 -15.39 -0.52
CA LYS A 153 6.23 -14.40 0.15
C LYS A 153 6.98 -13.51 -0.83
N GLY A 154 7.50 -12.40 -0.30
CA GLY A 154 8.35 -11.45 -1.04
C GLY A 154 7.62 -10.73 -2.18
N THR A 155 8.39 -10.12 -3.05
CA THR A 155 7.90 -9.34 -4.20
C THR A 155 6.98 -10.13 -5.11
N TRP A 156 7.28 -11.42 -5.34
CA TRP A 156 6.45 -12.27 -6.20
C TRP A 156 5.08 -12.50 -5.60
N GLY A 157 5.01 -12.73 -4.30
CA GLY A 157 3.75 -12.87 -3.59
C GLY A 157 2.89 -11.61 -3.69
N GLN A 158 3.48 -10.42 -3.64
CA GLN A 158 2.74 -9.17 -3.81
C GLN A 158 2.12 -9.03 -5.20
N HIS A 159 2.87 -9.38 -6.25
CA HIS A 159 2.35 -9.33 -7.61
C HIS A 159 1.24 -10.36 -7.84
N ILE A 160 1.42 -11.61 -7.37
CA ILE A 160 0.40 -12.66 -7.48
C ILE A 160 -0.86 -12.25 -6.73
N ALA A 161 -0.72 -11.75 -5.49
CA ALA A 161 -1.85 -11.33 -4.68
C ALA A 161 -2.66 -10.22 -5.36
N ARG A 162 -1.99 -9.23 -5.94
CA ARG A 162 -2.65 -8.13 -6.65
C ARG A 162 -3.45 -8.62 -7.86
N GLN A 163 -2.89 -9.57 -8.61
CA GLN A 163 -3.58 -10.12 -9.76
C GLN A 163 -4.79 -10.98 -9.37
N LEU A 164 -4.68 -11.77 -8.30
CA LEU A 164 -5.80 -12.53 -7.75
C LEU A 164 -6.93 -11.60 -7.32
N GLU A 165 -6.59 -10.56 -6.59
CA GLU A 165 -7.58 -9.59 -6.11
C GLU A 165 -8.24 -8.81 -7.25
N TYR A 166 -7.48 -8.48 -8.29
CA TYR A 166 -8.03 -7.85 -9.49
C TYR A 166 -9.13 -8.73 -10.12
N THR A 167 -8.89 -10.03 -10.20
CA THR A 167 -9.87 -11.00 -10.67
C THR A 167 -11.09 -11.06 -9.75
N ASP A 168 -10.87 -11.11 -8.44
CA ASP A 168 -11.97 -11.11 -7.45
C ASP A 168 -12.81 -9.82 -7.50
N CYS A 169 -12.18 -8.67 -7.75
CA CYS A 169 -12.90 -7.39 -7.94
C CYS A 169 -13.84 -7.44 -9.15
N LEU A 170 -13.40 -8.04 -10.26
CA LEU A 170 -14.24 -8.17 -11.44
C LEU A 170 -15.45 -9.08 -11.19
N TYR A 171 -15.27 -10.20 -10.45
CA TYR A 171 -16.39 -11.02 -10.01
C TYR A 171 -17.34 -10.23 -9.09
N SER A 172 -16.79 -9.44 -8.17
CA SER A 172 -17.61 -8.61 -7.27
C SER A 172 -18.42 -7.57 -8.03
N ILE A 173 -17.85 -6.97 -9.09
CA ILE A 173 -18.59 -6.05 -9.97
C ILE A 173 -19.74 -6.77 -10.66
N ILE A 174 -19.51 -7.97 -11.21
CA ILE A 174 -20.56 -8.76 -11.87
C ILE A 174 -21.68 -9.05 -10.88
N ASN A 175 -21.36 -9.55 -9.69
CA ASN A 175 -22.34 -9.85 -8.65
C ASN A 175 -23.15 -8.61 -8.23
N ALA A 176 -22.46 -7.49 -8.05
CA ALA A 176 -23.13 -6.22 -7.71
C ALA A 176 -24.08 -5.73 -8.82
N LEU A 177 -23.72 -5.97 -10.09
CA LEU A 177 -24.59 -5.65 -11.22
C LEU A 177 -25.79 -6.58 -11.33
N ASP A 178 -25.65 -7.87 -10.96
CA ASP A 178 -26.76 -8.82 -10.90
C ASP A 178 -27.78 -8.43 -9.82
N GLU A 179 -27.33 -7.84 -8.71
CA GLU A 179 -28.15 -7.40 -7.60
C GLU A 179 -28.65 -5.94 -7.75
N TYR A 180 -28.21 -5.25 -8.80
CA TYR A 180 -28.50 -3.83 -8.97
C TYR A 180 -29.99 -3.54 -9.16
N ASN A 181 -30.55 -2.72 -8.27
CA ASN A 181 -31.92 -2.22 -8.38
C ASN A 181 -31.90 -0.78 -8.94
N PRO A 182 -32.36 -0.57 -10.20
CA PRO A 182 -32.38 0.73 -10.82
C PRO A 182 -33.33 1.73 -10.14
N ASP A 183 -34.30 1.25 -9.39
CA ASP A 183 -35.26 2.07 -8.64
C ASP A 183 -34.81 2.31 -7.19
N GLY A 184 -33.66 1.78 -6.82
CA GLY A 184 -33.10 1.94 -5.50
C GLY A 184 -32.62 3.37 -5.22
N LYS A 185 -32.63 3.75 -3.95
CA LYS A 185 -32.11 5.03 -3.49
C LYS A 185 -30.59 5.09 -3.65
N VAL A 186 -30.09 6.05 -4.43
CA VAL A 186 -28.65 6.21 -4.74
C VAL A 186 -27.91 7.07 -3.73
N VAL A 187 -28.61 7.80 -2.87
CA VAL A 187 -28.04 8.70 -1.87
C VAL A 187 -28.66 8.38 -0.51
N ALA A 188 -27.83 8.11 0.48
CA ALA A 188 -28.28 7.97 1.86
C ALA A 188 -28.60 9.37 2.43
N ASP A 189 -29.64 9.43 3.28
CA ASP A 189 -29.90 10.63 4.07
C ASP A 189 -28.89 10.61 5.22
N TYR A 190 -27.91 11.49 5.13
CA TYR A 190 -26.91 11.66 6.17
C TYR A 190 -27.00 13.06 6.76
N ILE A 191 -27.24 13.13 8.05
CA ILE A 191 -27.16 14.38 8.82
C ILE A 191 -25.92 14.27 9.70
N PRO A 192 -24.85 15.03 9.42
CA PRO A 192 -23.65 15.04 10.26
C PRO A 192 -24.03 15.51 11.67
N GLN A 193 -23.75 14.69 12.66
CA GLN A 193 -23.86 15.08 14.05
C GLN A 193 -22.46 15.21 14.63
N GLY A 194 -21.97 16.44 14.74
CA GLY A 194 -20.66 16.74 15.33
C GLY A 194 -20.83 17.30 16.73
N ASP A 195 -20.55 16.50 17.75
CA ASP A 195 -20.56 16.89 19.16
C ASP A 195 -19.16 17.19 19.72
N GLY A 196 -18.12 17.07 18.90
CA GLY A 196 -16.72 17.19 19.29
C GLY A 196 -16.04 15.86 19.60
N SER A 197 -16.73 14.73 19.44
CA SER A 197 -16.14 13.41 19.53
C SER A 197 -15.21 13.13 18.34
N LEU A 198 -14.23 12.25 18.52
CA LEU A 198 -13.42 11.73 17.45
C LEU A 198 -14.17 10.61 16.73
N GLY A 199 -14.45 10.82 15.45
CA GLY A 199 -14.96 9.79 14.58
C GLY A 199 -13.84 9.21 13.70
N TRP A 200 -13.94 7.95 13.35
CA TRP A 200 -13.03 7.33 12.41
C TRP A 200 -13.74 6.37 11.46
N ALA A 201 -13.14 6.19 10.30
CA ALA A 201 -13.57 5.20 9.33
C ALA A 201 -12.35 4.60 8.64
N ALA A 202 -12.42 3.33 8.34
CA ALA A 202 -11.39 2.64 7.58
C ALA A 202 -12.02 1.95 6.38
N ASN A 203 -11.30 1.99 5.25
CA ASN A 203 -11.70 1.38 4.00
C ASN A 203 -10.50 0.69 3.36
N GLU A 204 -10.76 -0.34 2.56
CA GLU A 204 -9.72 -0.99 1.77
C GLU A 204 -9.65 -0.38 0.37
N ALA A 205 -8.61 0.41 0.14
CA ALA A 205 -8.25 0.93 -1.17
C ALA A 205 -7.43 -0.12 -1.96
N PRO A 206 -7.20 0.07 -3.26
CA PRO A 206 -6.41 -0.89 -4.06
C PRO A 206 -5.05 -1.24 -3.46
N ARG A 207 -4.41 -0.28 -2.80
CA ARG A 207 -3.07 -0.46 -2.20
C ARG A 207 -3.10 -0.82 -0.73
N GLY A 208 -4.28 -0.88 -0.12
CA GLY A 208 -4.47 -1.29 1.27
C GLY A 208 -5.37 -0.39 2.08
N THR A 209 -5.22 -0.49 3.37
CA THR A 209 -6.04 0.20 4.37
C THR A 209 -5.87 1.71 4.29
N ASP A 210 -6.97 2.40 4.09
CA ASP A 210 -7.09 3.85 4.10
C ASP A 210 -7.96 4.26 5.29
N VAL A 211 -7.39 4.99 6.23
CA VAL A 211 -8.04 5.37 7.48
C VAL A 211 -8.19 6.87 7.54
N HIS A 212 -9.35 7.32 7.92
CA HIS A 212 -9.66 8.72 8.15
C HIS A 212 -10.15 8.93 9.58
N LEU A 213 -9.54 9.87 10.27
CA LEU A 213 -9.96 10.31 11.60
C LEU A 213 -10.40 11.77 11.53
N ALA A 214 -11.53 12.09 12.10
CA ALA A 214 -12.05 13.45 12.10
C ALA A 214 -12.72 13.80 13.44
N LYS A 215 -12.47 15.02 13.90
CA LYS A 215 -13.19 15.63 15.00
C LYS A 215 -13.94 16.84 14.49
N VAL A 216 -15.26 16.82 14.61
CA VAL A 216 -16.11 17.89 14.10
C VAL A 216 -16.92 18.47 15.27
N LYS A 217 -16.93 19.81 15.38
CA LYS A 217 -17.73 20.52 16.35
C LYS A 217 -18.29 21.78 15.73
N ASP A 218 -19.56 22.10 16.00
CA ASP A 218 -20.23 23.29 15.51
C ASP A 218 -20.10 23.50 13.99
N GLY A 219 -20.17 22.40 13.22
CA GLY A 219 -20.05 22.40 11.75
C GLY A 219 -18.63 22.66 11.24
N ARG A 220 -17.63 22.61 12.11
CA ARG A 220 -16.22 22.83 11.76
C ARG A 220 -15.37 21.60 12.07
N VAL A 221 -14.44 21.28 11.18
CA VAL A 221 -13.41 20.28 11.42
C VAL A 221 -12.37 20.87 12.36
N LEU A 222 -12.21 20.26 13.54
CA LEU A 222 -11.21 20.66 14.53
C LEU A 222 -9.92 19.87 14.39
N TYR A 223 -10.03 18.62 13.92
CA TYR A 223 -8.91 17.72 13.70
C TYR A 223 -9.25 16.80 12.53
N TYR A 224 -8.28 16.53 11.69
CA TYR A 224 -8.40 15.57 10.61
C TYR A 224 -7.06 14.92 10.35
N GLU A 225 -7.07 13.61 10.26
CA GLU A 225 -5.89 12.81 9.94
C GLU A 225 -6.25 11.72 8.95
N MET A 226 -5.27 11.36 8.13
CA MET A 226 -5.40 10.41 7.05
C MET A 226 -4.19 9.47 7.05
N LEU A 227 -4.43 8.18 7.18
CA LEU A 227 -3.40 7.15 7.10
C LEU A 227 -3.60 6.37 5.80
N VAL A 228 -2.94 6.82 4.74
CA VAL A 228 -3.11 6.22 3.42
C VAL A 228 -2.27 4.94 3.27
N PRO A 229 -2.66 4.01 2.39
CA PRO A 229 -2.01 2.71 2.25
C PRO A 229 -0.50 2.76 2.07
N THR A 230 -0.01 3.70 1.28
CA THR A 230 1.43 3.84 1.01
C THR A 230 2.21 4.26 2.26
N THR A 231 1.59 5.02 3.17
CA THR A 231 2.18 5.38 4.46
C THR A 231 2.44 4.15 5.33
N TRP A 232 1.49 3.22 5.38
CA TRP A 232 1.66 1.93 6.06
C TRP A 232 2.75 1.07 5.41
N ASN A 233 2.79 1.06 4.08
CA ASN A 233 3.66 0.17 3.32
C ASN A 233 5.13 0.62 3.25
N PHE A 234 5.45 1.90 3.41
CA PHE A 234 6.83 2.36 3.31
C PHE A 234 7.77 1.76 4.36
N PRO A 235 7.42 1.67 5.65
CA PRO A 235 8.28 1.02 6.63
C PRO A 235 8.55 -0.45 6.32
N THR A 236 7.54 -1.18 5.85
CA THR A 236 7.71 -2.59 5.43
C THR A 236 8.53 -2.70 4.16
N CYS A 237 8.35 -1.80 3.21
CA CYS A 237 9.16 -1.72 1.99
C CYS A 237 10.64 -1.47 2.32
N SER A 238 10.93 -0.54 3.23
CA SER A 238 12.29 -0.28 3.71
C SER A 238 12.93 -1.55 4.27
N ARG A 239 12.21 -2.28 5.12
CA ARG A 239 12.68 -3.57 5.67
C ARG A 239 12.89 -4.64 4.59
N ALA A 240 12.00 -4.69 3.61
CA ALA A 240 12.08 -5.64 2.51
C ALA A 240 13.26 -5.36 1.55
N LEU A 241 13.74 -4.12 1.51
CA LEU A 241 14.93 -3.73 0.75
C LEU A 241 16.24 -4.13 1.43
N THR A 242 16.22 -4.32 2.75
CA THR A 242 17.44 -4.65 3.52
C THR A 242 18.02 -5.96 3.03
N GLY A 243 19.30 -5.94 2.62
CA GLY A 243 20.02 -7.09 2.08
C GLY A 243 19.74 -7.43 0.62
N ALA A 244 18.84 -6.69 -0.05
CA ALA A 244 18.64 -6.83 -1.48
C ALA A 244 19.74 -6.08 -2.26
N PRO A 245 20.25 -6.64 -3.39
CA PRO A 245 21.11 -5.88 -4.27
C PRO A 245 20.40 -4.60 -4.74
N TRP A 246 21.07 -3.45 -4.65
CA TRP A 246 20.44 -2.17 -4.97
C TRP A 246 19.93 -2.09 -6.43
N GLN A 247 20.56 -2.85 -7.34
CA GLN A 247 20.15 -2.90 -8.75
C GLN A 247 18.75 -3.48 -8.97
N VAL A 248 18.26 -4.28 -8.02
CA VAL A 248 16.91 -4.88 -8.06
C VAL A 248 15.97 -4.24 -7.05
N ALA A 249 16.40 -3.19 -6.34
CA ALA A 249 15.58 -2.48 -5.37
C ALA A 249 14.25 -1.97 -5.96
N GLU A 250 14.27 -1.51 -7.23
CA GLU A 250 13.06 -1.09 -7.94
C GLU A 250 12.01 -2.22 -8.02
N MET A 251 12.43 -3.47 -8.19
CA MET A 251 11.49 -4.60 -8.23
C MET A 251 10.77 -4.77 -6.90
N VAL A 252 11.49 -4.57 -5.79
CA VAL A 252 10.90 -4.62 -4.45
C VAL A 252 9.91 -3.48 -4.25
N VAL A 253 10.30 -2.24 -4.60
CA VAL A 253 9.44 -1.06 -4.47
C VAL A 253 8.17 -1.22 -5.31
N ARG A 254 8.29 -1.67 -6.56
CA ARG A 254 7.13 -1.94 -7.43
C ARG A 254 6.22 -3.05 -6.90
N GLY A 255 6.73 -3.97 -6.11
CA GLY A 255 5.93 -4.96 -5.40
C GLY A 255 4.90 -4.30 -4.48
N TYR A 256 5.28 -3.23 -3.79
CA TYR A 256 4.40 -2.45 -2.93
C TYR A 256 3.46 -1.50 -3.69
N ASP A 257 3.69 -1.30 -4.99
CA ASP A 257 2.85 -0.45 -5.84
C ASP A 257 2.61 0.96 -5.24
N PRO A 258 3.65 1.74 -4.92
CA PRO A 258 3.47 3.05 -4.33
C PRO A 258 2.62 3.94 -5.24
N CYS A 259 1.76 4.76 -4.66
CA CYS A 259 0.84 5.61 -5.38
C CYS A 259 1.57 6.56 -6.35
N VAL A 260 0.99 6.82 -7.52
CA VAL A 260 1.58 7.71 -8.54
C VAL A 260 1.84 9.13 -8.00
N SER A 261 0.97 9.62 -7.12
CA SER A 261 1.19 10.91 -6.43
C SER A 261 2.34 10.87 -5.41
N CYS A 262 2.80 9.69 -5.05
CA CYS A 262 3.98 9.46 -4.21
C CYS A 262 5.17 9.10 -5.10
N ALA A 263 5.43 9.86 -6.17
CA ALA A 263 6.53 9.61 -7.11
C ALA A 263 7.82 9.28 -6.33
N THR A 264 8.27 8.04 -6.46
CA THR A 264 9.41 7.54 -5.70
C THR A 264 10.69 7.85 -6.45
N HIS A 265 11.53 8.65 -5.84
CA HIS A 265 12.86 8.95 -6.33
C HIS A 265 13.88 8.07 -5.59
N MET A 266 14.50 7.16 -6.28
CA MET A 266 15.55 6.32 -5.73
C MET A 266 16.91 6.98 -5.95
N ILE A 267 17.60 7.26 -4.86
CA ILE A 267 19.00 7.72 -4.86
C ILE A 267 19.80 6.64 -4.15
N VAL A 268 20.78 6.09 -4.84
CA VAL A 268 21.71 5.10 -4.28
C VAL A 268 23.01 5.82 -3.93
N ILE A 269 23.42 5.71 -2.69
CA ILE A 269 24.68 6.27 -2.18
C ILE A 269 25.59 5.14 -1.70
N ASP A 270 26.92 5.32 -1.81
CA ASP A 270 27.91 4.43 -1.22
C ASP A 270 28.16 4.75 0.27
N GLU A 271 29.12 4.04 0.87
CA GLU A 271 29.52 4.22 2.25
C GLU A 271 30.11 5.63 2.53
N ASP A 272 30.68 6.26 1.51
CA ASP A 272 31.21 7.63 1.57
C ASP A 272 30.12 8.69 1.27
N ARG A 273 28.84 8.27 1.18
CA ARG A 273 27.67 9.10 0.84
C ARG A 273 27.72 9.73 -0.55
N LYS A 274 28.50 9.16 -1.45
CA LYS A 274 28.52 9.59 -2.83
C LYS A 274 27.38 8.93 -3.61
N VAL A 275 26.65 9.72 -4.38
CA VAL A 275 25.59 9.21 -5.26
C VAL A 275 26.20 8.34 -6.37
N ILE A 276 25.82 7.08 -6.41
CA ILE A 276 26.30 6.11 -7.41
C ILE A 276 25.21 5.77 -8.44
N ALA A 277 23.94 5.98 -8.10
CA ALA A 277 22.83 5.84 -9.04
C ALA A 277 21.64 6.69 -8.61
N GLN A 278 20.84 7.10 -9.59
CA GLN A 278 19.62 7.88 -9.36
C GLN A 278 18.57 7.47 -10.39
N LYS A 279 17.34 7.26 -9.93
CA LYS A 279 16.23 6.85 -10.79
C LYS A 279 14.88 7.29 -10.22
N PHE A 280 13.98 7.76 -11.08
CA PHE A 280 12.56 7.86 -10.75
C PHE A 280 11.89 6.50 -10.96
N ILE A 281 11.14 6.06 -9.97
CA ILE A 281 10.33 4.85 -10.03
C ILE A 281 8.88 5.32 -10.26
N GLN A 282 8.39 5.12 -11.46
CA GLN A 282 7.00 5.42 -11.84
C GLN A 282 6.20 4.13 -11.95
#